data_263573b10dce78f4383b07c38d44bff6
#
_entry.id   263573b10dce78f4383b07c38d44bff6
#
_cell.length_a   1.000
_cell.length_b   1.000
_cell.length_c   1.000
_cell.angle_alpha   90.00
_cell.angle_beta   90.00
_cell.angle_gamma   90.00
#
_symmetry.space_group_name_H-M   'P 1'
#
loop_
_entity.id
_entity.type
_entity.pdbx_description
1 polymer ?
#
loop_
_entity_poly.entity_id
_entity_poly.type
_entity_poly.pdbx_seq_one_letter_code
_entity_poly.pdbx_strand_id
1 'polypeptide(L)'
;MKLFLKTFRMIGIDKNYGFNFKKGLNFISGPTSTGKTTIFELIDYALGAKQHKSYIEVGQKCTDIELEIILDNTTYKIKRRLFDYKLPVLIEILDEANQKFLEYGIFDVENSNNEKSLSSFLLSKLGLSGVKIASQNLSFRDLFKYSYLKQIEID
;
A
#
# COMPACT_ATOMS: atom_id res chain seq x y z
N MET A 1 5.01 -10.70 -13.77
CA MET A 1 5.14 -9.82 -12.60
C MET A 1 4.31 -8.58 -12.83
N LYS A 2 3.12 -8.53 -12.22
CA LYS A 2 2.19 -7.41 -12.43
C LYS A 2 1.53 -7.01 -11.12
N LEU A 3 1.75 -5.77 -10.72
CA LEU A 3 1.06 -5.15 -9.61
C LEU A 3 0.36 -3.90 -10.11
N PHE A 4 -0.94 -3.81 -9.84
CA PHE A 4 -1.74 -2.64 -10.16
C PHE A 4 -2.44 -2.12 -8.91
N LEU A 5 -2.47 -0.81 -8.76
CA LEU A 5 -3.30 -0.17 -7.74
C LEU A 5 -4.73 -0.09 -8.28
N LYS A 6 -5.70 -0.50 -7.48
CA LYS A 6 -7.11 -0.50 -7.88
C LYS A 6 -7.90 0.61 -7.21
N THR A 7 -7.89 0.65 -5.89
CA THR A 7 -8.58 1.70 -5.13
C THR A 7 -7.75 2.14 -3.95
N PHE A 8 -7.89 3.40 -3.59
CA PHE A 8 -7.33 4.01 -2.39
C PHE A 8 -8.47 4.57 -1.56
N ARG A 9 -8.53 4.24 -0.27
CA ARG A 9 -9.53 4.75 0.66
C ARG A 9 -8.88 5.15 1.98
N MET A 10 -9.23 6.32 2.47
CA MET A 10 -9.02 6.69 3.87
C MET A 10 -10.35 6.54 4.59
N ILE A 11 -10.36 5.72 5.63
CA ILE A 11 -11.57 5.44 6.41
C ILE A 11 -11.70 6.52 7.47
N GLY A 12 -12.73 7.31 7.37
CA GLY A 12 -12.97 8.46 8.24
C GLY A 12 -14.03 8.17 9.28
N ILE A 13 -14.08 9.06 10.27
CA ILE A 13 -15.08 9.00 11.35
C ILE A 13 -16.49 9.29 10.79
N ASP A 14 -16.60 10.31 9.95
CA ASP A 14 -17.89 10.74 9.38
C ASP A 14 -18.08 10.20 7.96
N LYS A 15 -17.03 10.15 7.18
CA LYS A 15 -17.08 9.68 5.79
C LYS A 15 -15.73 9.12 5.35
N ASN A 16 -15.76 8.36 4.28
CA ASN A 16 -14.55 7.84 3.66
C ASN A 16 -14.11 8.74 2.51
N TYR A 17 -12.80 8.82 2.31
CA TYR A 17 -12.18 9.57 1.22
C TYR A 17 -11.41 8.60 0.34
N GLY A 18 -11.35 8.87 -0.94
CA GLY A 18 -10.55 8.04 -1.82
C GLY A 18 -10.90 8.18 -3.28
N PHE A 19 -10.26 7.35 -4.09
CA PHE A 19 -10.49 7.33 -5.53
C PHE A 19 -10.10 5.97 -6.11
N ASN A 20 -10.52 5.74 -7.35
CA ASN A 20 -10.21 4.53 -8.10
C ASN A 20 -9.12 4.82 -9.10
N PHE A 21 -8.17 3.89 -9.22
CA PHE A 21 -7.15 3.95 -10.27
C PHE A 21 -7.63 3.22 -11.51
N LYS A 22 -7.11 3.63 -12.66
CA LYS A 22 -7.28 2.93 -13.93
C LYS A 22 -6.00 2.17 -14.26
N LYS A 23 -6.12 1.07 -15.00
CA LYS A 23 -4.93 0.40 -15.52
C LYS A 23 -4.16 1.35 -16.44
N GLY A 24 -2.82 1.28 -16.36
CA GLY A 24 -1.94 2.14 -17.13
C GLY A 24 -1.53 3.36 -16.34
N LEU A 25 -1.39 4.49 -17.03
CA LEU A 25 -0.90 5.73 -16.45
C LEU A 25 -2.02 6.49 -15.74
N ASN A 26 -1.80 6.81 -14.47
CA ASN A 26 -2.69 7.62 -13.67
C ASN A 26 -2.01 8.94 -13.33
N PHE A 27 -2.72 10.05 -13.51
CA PHE A 27 -2.24 11.37 -13.14
C PHE A 27 -3.02 11.88 -11.94
N ILE A 28 -2.29 12.37 -10.94
CA ILE A 28 -2.87 13.11 -9.83
C ILE A 28 -2.35 14.54 -9.97
N SER A 29 -3.22 15.44 -10.35
CA SER A 29 -2.88 16.83 -10.60
C SER A 29 -3.74 17.77 -9.76
N GLY A 30 -3.21 18.95 -9.52
CA GLY A 30 -3.90 20.00 -8.80
C GLY A 30 -2.92 21.07 -8.33
N PRO A 31 -3.45 22.21 -7.81
CA PRO A 31 -2.60 23.25 -7.24
C PRO A 31 -1.76 22.74 -6.06
N THR A 32 -0.69 23.43 -5.75
CA THR A 32 0.12 23.17 -4.57
C THR A 32 -0.76 23.16 -3.32
N SER A 33 -0.46 22.31 -2.35
CA SER A 33 -1.18 22.17 -1.08
C SER A 33 -2.59 21.56 -1.19
N THR A 34 -2.86 20.78 -2.23
CA THR A 34 -4.14 20.08 -2.41
C THR A 34 -4.13 18.61 -1.94
N GLY A 35 -3.10 18.19 -1.21
CA GLY A 35 -3.01 16.83 -0.66
C GLY A 35 -2.42 15.78 -1.60
N LYS A 36 -1.87 16.16 -2.74
CA LYS A 36 -1.24 15.21 -3.70
C LYS A 36 -0.11 14.41 -3.04
N THR A 37 0.78 15.09 -2.35
CA THR A 37 1.91 14.46 -1.66
C THR A 37 1.42 13.53 -0.55
N THR A 38 0.38 13.94 0.16
CA THR A 38 -0.25 13.12 1.21
C THR A 38 -0.74 11.79 0.65
N ILE A 39 -1.39 11.81 -0.50
CA ILE A 39 -1.91 10.61 -1.16
C ILE A 39 -0.77 9.65 -1.47
N PHE A 40 0.31 10.13 -2.09
CA PHE A 40 1.46 9.29 -2.42
C PHE A 40 2.14 8.72 -1.18
N GLU A 41 2.29 9.52 -0.13
CA GLU A 41 2.88 9.05 1.12
C GLU A 41 2.02 7.98 1.80
N LEU A 42 0.70 8.11 1.74
CA LEU A 42 -0.21 7.13 2.33
C LEU A 42 -0.27 5.84 1.52
N ILE A 43 -0.16 5.91 0.20
CA ILE A 43 0.00 4.70 -0.63
C ILE A 43 1.30 3.99 -0.27
N ASP A 44 2.39 4.72 -0.16
CA ASP A 44 3.68 4.18 0.26
C ASP A 44 3.59 3.53 1.65
N TYR A 45 2.89 4.19 2.58
CA TYR A 45 2.64 3.65 3.91
C TYR A 45 1.83 2.34 3.85
N ALA A 46 0.78 2.28 3.06
CA ALA A 46 -0.02 1.06 2.88
C ALA A 46 0.81 -0.09 2.32
N LEU A 47 1.81 0.20 1.50
CA LEU A 47 2.70 -0.79 0.89
C LEU A 47 3.92 -1.12 1.76
N GLY A 48 3.98 -0.63 2.98
CA GLY A 48 4.96 -1.08 3.97
C GLY A 48 5.95 -0.06 4.48
N ALA A 49 5.79 1.24 4.22
CA ALA A 49 6.62 2.24 4.86
C ALA A 49 6.42 2.19 6.38
N LYS A 50 7.48 2.42 7.15
CA LYS A 50 7.42 2.32 8.61
C LYS A 50 6.46 3.33 9.22
N GLN A 51 6.43 4.53 8.65
CA GLN A 51 5.63 5.64 9.13
C GLN A 51 5.30 6.58 7.97
N HIS A 52 4.40 7.50 8.20
CA HIS A 52 4.09 8.59 7.29
C HIS A 52 4.16 9.92 8.04
N LYS A 53 4.15 11.03 7.33
CA LYS A 53 4.06 12.33 7.97
C LYS A 53 2.71 12.49 8.65
N SER A 54 2.73 13.01 9.88
CA SER A 54 1.49 13.30 10.59
C SER A 54 0.84 14.56 10.03
N TYR A 55 -0.34 14.40 9.47
CA TYR A 55 -1.16 15.53 9.02
C TYR A 55 -2.31 15.73 9.99
N ILE A 56 -2.43 16.92 10.53
CA ILE A 56 -3.43 17.23 11.55
C ILE A 56 -4.84 16.88 11.06
N GLU A 57 -5.18 17.29 9.85
CA GLU A 57 -6.51 17.01 9.30
C GLU A 57 -6.79 15.53 9.15
N VAL A 58 -5.80 14.76 8.69
CA VAL A 58 -5.93 13.31 8.56
C VAL A 58 -6.13 12.69 9.94
N GLY A 59 -5.33 13.09 10.92
CA GLY A 59 -5.44 12.58 12.29
C GLY A 59 -6.75 12.87 12.98
N GLN A 60 -7.39 13.99 12.63
CA GLN A 60 -8.69 14.35 13.19
C GLN A 60 -9.87 13.65 12.50
N LYS A 61 -9.71 13.24 11.25
CA LYS A 61 -10.82 12.76 10.42
C LYS A 61 -10.74 11.29 10.05
N CYS A 62 -9.57 10.71 10.05
CA CYS A 62 -9.35 9.36 9.53
C CYS A 62 -8.61 8.47 10.54
N THR A 63 -8.93 7.18 10.52
CA THR A 63 -8.34 6.18 11.42
C THR A 63 -7.55 5.11 10.69
N ASP A 64 -7.94 4.77 9.48
CA ASP A 64 -7.38 3.66 8.72
C ASP A 64 -7.20 4.01 7.25
N ILE A 65 -6.31 3.27 6.60
CA ILE A 65 -6.15 3.30 5.15
C ILE A 65 -6.45 1.92 4.58
N GLU A 66 -7.13 1.88 3.46
CA GLU A 66 -7.38 0.66 2.69
C GLU A 66 -6.89 0.87 1.27
N LEU A 67 -6.08 -0.06 0.81
CA LEU A 67 -5.55 -0.06 -0.55
C LEU A 67 -5.90 -1.38 -1.22
N GLU A 68 -6.69 -1.32 -2.29
CA GLU A 68 -6.94 -2.50 -3.12
C GLU A 68 -5.89 -2.56 -4.21
N ILE A 69 -5.25 -3.71 -4.32
CA ILE A 69 -4.23 -3.98 -5.32
C ILE A 69 -4.58 -5.24 -6.10
N ILE A 70 -4.08 -5.32 -7.32
CA ILE A 70 -4.19 -6.53 -8.15
C ILE A 70 -2.78 -7.09 -8.33
N LEU A 71 -2.58 -8.31 -7.85
CA LEU A 71 -1.34 -9.07 -8.00
C LEU A 71 -1.65 -10.30 -8.84
N ASP A 72 -1.08 -10.37 -10.05
CA ASP A 72 -1.27 -11.49 -10.98
C ASP A 72 -2.74 -11.93 -11.10
N ASN A 73 -3.61 -10.98 -11.41
CA ASN A 73 -5.06 -11.14 -11.61
C ASN A 73 -5.87 -11.45 -10.34
N THR A 74 -5.27 -11.42 -9.17
CA THR A 74 -5.98 -11.59 -7.90
C THR A 74 -6.03 -10.25 -7.17
N THR A 75 -7.21 -9.89 -6.69
CA THR A 75 -7.43 -8.64 -5.96
C THR A 75 -7.27 -8.86 -4.46
N TYR A 76 -6.42 -8.05 -3.84
CA TYR A 76 -6.22 -8.03 -2.40
C TYR A 76 -6.53 -6.65 -1.86
N LYS A 77 -6.96 -6.58 -0.61
CA LYS A 77 -7.15 -5.33 0.11
C LYS A 77 -6.19 -5.29 1.29
N ILE A 78 -5.35 -4.27 1.33
CA ILE A 78 -4.45 -4.01 2.45
C ILE A 78 -5.12 -3.00 3.37
N LYS A 79 -5.27 -3.36 4.65
CA LYS A 79 -5.87 -2.50 5.67
C LYS A 79 -4.85 -2.21 6.75
N ARG A 80 -4.60 -0.94 7.03
CA ARG A 80 -3.60 -0.51 8.01
C ARG A 80 -4.08 0.68 8.81
N ARG A 81 -3.80 0.66 10.13
CA ARG A 81 -4.08 1.81 11.01
C ARG A 81 -3.14 2.96 10.67
N LEU A 82 -3.68 4.18 10.60
CA LEU A 82 -2.91 5.36 10.20
C LEU A 82 -1.95 5.86 11.27
N PHE A 83 -2.30 5.73 12.54
CA PHE A 83 -1.53 6.34 13.62
C PHE A 83 -1.02 5.34 14.66
N ASP A 84 -0.99 4.07 14.31
CA ASP A 84 -0.33 3.05 15.10
C ASP A 84 0.59 2.24 14.18
N TYR A 85 1.81 2.73 14.00
CA TYR A 85 2.75 2.23 13.01
C TYR A 85 3.24 0.81 13.26
N LYS A 86 3.15 0.34 14.50
CA LYS A 86 3.64 -0.98 14.90
C LYS A 86 2.61 -2.10 14.75
N LEU A 87 1.35 -1.74 14.59
CA LEU A 87 0.32 -2.75 14.40
C LEU A 87 0.50 -3.47 13.06
N PRO A 88 0.26 -4.78 13.04
CA PRO A 88 0.32 -5.54 11.80
C PRO A 88 -0.76 -5.10 10.81
N VAL A 89 -0.55 -5.47 9.57
CA VAL A 89 -1.42 -5.16 8.44
C VAL A 89 -2.35 -6.33 8.21
N LEU A 90 -3.64 -6.05 8.05
CA LEU A 90 -4.62 -7.06 7.63
C LEU A 90 -4.69 -7.08 6.10
N ILE A 91 -4.58 -8.28 5.52
CA ILE A 91 -4.79 -8.47 4.09
C ILE A 91 -6.04 -9.31 3.88
N GLU A 92 -6.92 -8.82 3.02
CA GLU A 92 -8.11 -9.53 2.57
C GLU A 92 -7.96 -9.88 1.09
N ILE A 93 -8.59 -10.97 0.68
CA ILE A 93 -8.64 -11.42 -0.71
C ILE A 93 -10.06 -11.31 -1.22
N LEU A 94 -10.23 -10.88 -2.46
CA LEU A 94 -11.55 -10.80 -3.08
C LEU A 94 -12.02 -12.19 -3.52
N ASP A 95 -13.15 -12.61 -2.98
CA ASP A 95 -13.91 -13.74 -3.51
C ASP A 95 -14.80 -13.21 -4.64
N GLU A 96 -14.37 -13.42 -5.88
CA GLU A 96 -15.07 -12.91 -7.05
C GLU A 96 -16.46 -13.52 -7.23
N ALA A 97 -16.65 -14.77 -6.83
CA ALA A 97 -17.94 -15.45 -6.97
C ALA A 97 -19.02 -14.78 -6.13
N ASN A 98 -18.69 -14.34 -4.91
CA ASN A 98 -19.63 -13.72 -3.99
C ASN A 98 -19.46 -12.20 -3.88
N GLN A 99 -18.46 -11.62 -4.57
CA GLN A 99 -18.13 -10.20 -4.52
C GLN A 99 -17.88 -9.71 -3.09
N LYS A 100 -17.17 -10.52 -2.31
CA LYS A 100 -16.82 -10.23 -0.92
C LYS A 100 -15.35 -10.35 -0.69
N PHE A 101 -14.82 -9.49 0.20
CA PHE A 101 -13.47 -9.65 0.71
C PHE A 101 -13.48 -10.59 1.91
N LEU A 102 -12.57 -11.56 1.89
CA LEU A 102 -12.38 -12.53 2.96
C LEU A 102 -10.99 -12.32 3.56
N GLU A 103 -10.87 -12.58 4.86
CA GLU A 103 -9.57 -12.48 5.51
C GLU A 103 -8.58 -13.46 4.88
N TYR A 104 -7.44 -12.93 4.44
CA TYR A 104 -6.33 -13.73 3.92
C TYR A 104 -5.28 -13.96 4.99
N GLY A 105 -4.89 -12.92 5.74
CA GLY A 105 -3.92 -13.04 6.81
C GLY A 105 -3.52 -11.71 7.42
N ILE A 106 -2.73 -11.82 8.47
CA ILE A 106 -2.16 -10.70 9.21
C ILE A 106 -0.65 -10.73 9.00
N PHE A 107 -0.06 -9.61 8.59
CA PHE A 107 1.33 -9.52 8.20
C PHE A 107 2.04 -8.39 8.94
N ASP A 108 3.29 -8.64 9.33
CA ASP A 108 4.11 -7.64 10.00
C ASP A 108 4.66 -6.64 8.97
N VAL A 109 4.77 -5.39 9.38
CA VAL A 109 5.31 -4.32 8.53
C VAL A 109 6.84 -4.38 8.51
N GLU A 110 7.46 -4.81 9.60
CA GLU A 110 8.92 -4.89 9.68
C GLU A 110 9.47 -5.88 8.66
N ASN A 111 10.55 -5.47 8.01
CA ASN A 111 11.22 -6.27 6.99
C ASN A 111 12.03 -7.37 7.66
N SER A 112 11.36 -8.42 8.12
CA SER A 112 11.99 -9.63 8.56
C SER A 112 11.95 -10.65 7.43
N ASN A 113 12.93 -11.57 7.38
CA ASN A 113 12.91 -12.71 6.47
C ASN A 113 11.79 -13.71 6.80
N ASN A 114 10.85 -13.30 7.61
CA ASN A 114 9.71 -14.08 8.05
C ASN A 114 8.64 -14.05 6.96
N GLU A 115 8.08 -15.21 6.65
CA GLU A 115 6.97 -15.36 5.70
C GLU A 115 5.74 -14.51 6.07
N LYS A 116 5.64 -14.08 7.33
CA LYS A 116 4.55 -13.25 7.82
C LYS A 116 4.78 -11.75 7.64
N SER A 117 5.82 -11.33 6.91
CA SER A 117 6.01 -9.91 6.62
C SER A 117 5.24 -9.50 5.36
N LEU A 118 4.76 -8.26 5.35
CA LEU A 118 4.09 -7.69 4.18
C LEU A 118 5.02 -7.73 2.95
N SER A 119 6.29 -7.40 3.13
CA SER A 119 7.27 -7.46 2.06
C SER A 119 7.38 -8.86 1.47
N SER A 120 7.50 -9.89 2.29
CA SER A 120 7.58 -11.28 1.83
C SER A 120 6.32 -11.71 1.09
N PHE A 121 5.15 -11.30 1.58
CA PHE A 121 3.88 -11.56 0.91
C PHE A 121 3.87 -10.97 -0.51
N LEU A 122 4.19 -9.69 -0.63
CA LEU A 122 4.17 -8.99 -1.92
C LEU A 122 5.19 -9.58 -2.89
N LEU A 123 6.41 -9.83 -2.45
CA LEU A 123 7.45 -10.45 -3.28
C LEU A 123 7.07 -11.86 -3.73
N SER A 124 6.51 -12.66 -2.84
CA SER A 124 6.06 -14.02 -3.16
C SER A 124 5.00 -14.02 -4.25
N LYS A 125 4.01 -13.13 -4.15
CA LYS A 125 2.94 -13.01 -5.15
C LYS A 125 3.45 -12.48 -6.50
N LEU A 126 4.56 -11.75 -6.50
CA LEU A 126 5.21 -11.27 -7.72
C LEU A 126 6.22 -12.27 -8.29
N GLY A 127 6.44 -13.41 -7.64
CA GLY A 127 7.42 -14.40 -8.08
C GLY A 127 8.87 -14.01 -7.80
N LEU A 128 9.11 -13.11 -6.85
CA LEU A 128 10.43 -12.58 -6.53
C LEU A 128 10.94 -13.03 -5.15
N SER A 129 10.31 -14.01 -4.56
CA SER A 129 10.72 -14.55 -3.25
C SER A 129 12.15 -15.10 -3.32
N GLY A 130 12.99 -14.72 -2.35
CA GLY A 130 14.36 -15.18 -2.26
C GLY A 130 15.35 -14.54 -3.22
N VAL A 131 14.94 -13.55 -4.00
CA VAL A 131 15.84 -12.83 -4.91
C VAL A 131 16.85 -12.00 -4.11
N LYS A 132 18.11 -12.05 -4.51
CA LYS A 132 19.20 -11.30 -3.88
C LYS A 132 19.84 -10.35 -4.89
N ILE A 133 20.21 -9.17 -4.41
CA ILE A 133 20.98 -8.18 -5.16
C ILE A 133 22.23 -7.88 -4.33
N ALA A 134 23.42 -8.07 -4.92
CA ALA A 134 24.69 -7.83 -4.25
C ALA A 134 24.78 -8.53 -2.87
N SER A 135 24.37 -9.79 -2.79
CA SER A 135 24.37 -10.63 -1.58
C SER A 135 23.36 -10.20 -0.52
N GLN A 136 22.52 -9.22 -0.80
CA GLN A 136 21.43 -8.80 0.10
C GLN A 136 20.09 -9.28 -0.43
N ASN A 137 19.20 -9.65 0.48
CA ASN A 137 17.84 -10.03 0.12
C ASN A 137 17.09 -8.81 -0.42
N LEU A 138 16.43 -8.98 -1.56
CA LEU A 138 15.55 -7.96 -2.12
C LEU A 138 14.34 -7.78 -1.19
N SER A 139 14.02 -6.54 -0.84
CA SER A 139 12.77 -6.21 -0.17
C SER A 139 11.78 -5.61 -1.17
N PHE A 140 10.49 -5.68 -0.85
CA PHE A 140 9.48 -5.00 -1.68
C PHE A 140 9.72 -3.50 -1.73
N ARG A 141 10.20 -2.91 -0.63
CA ARG A 141 10.54 -1.49 -0.56
C ARG A 141 11.62 -1.11 -1.57
N ASP A 142 12.62 -1.96 -1.74
CA ASP A 142 13.68 -1.75 -2.74
C ASP A 142 13.10 -1.77 -4.16
N LEU A 143 12.24 -2.74 -4.45
CA LEU A 143 11.56 -2.82 -5.75
C LEU A 143 10.66 -1.61 -6.00
N PHE A 144 9.91 -1.19 -4.99
CA PHE A 144 8.97 -0.09 -5.09
C PHE A 144 9.66 1.25 -5.39
N LYS A 145 10.87 1.46 -4.88
CA LYS A 145 11.65 2.67 -5.16
C LYS A 145 11.91 2.90 -6.64
N TYR A 146 12.00 1.84 -7.43
CA TYR A 146 12.21 1.97 -8.87
C TYR A 146 10.93 2.26 -9.64
N SER A 147 9.78 2.02 -9.04
CA SER A 147 8.47 2.16 -9.69
C SER A 147 7.70 3.40 -9.21
N TYR A 148 8.18 4.04 -8.15
CA TYR A 148 7.50 5.13 -7.49
C TYR A 148 8.35 6.39 -7.51
N LEU A 149 7.87 7.42 -8.22
CA LEU A 149 8.53 8.72 -8.28
C LEU A 149 7.94 9.65 -7.22
N LYS A 150 8.75 10.00 -6.23
CA LYS A 150 8.38 11.01 -5.26
C LYS A 150 8.44 12.39 -5.88
N GLN A 151 7.62 13.30 -5.40
CA GLN A 151 7.57 14.68 -5.91
C GLN A 151 8.94 15.36 -5.90
N ILE A 152 9.75 15.09 -4.88
CA ILE A 152 11.09 15.67 -4.75
C ILE A 152 12.09 15.13 -5.77
N GLU A 153 11.78 14.05 -6.46
CA GLU A 153 12.65 13.42 -7.46
C GLU A 153 12.31 13.84 -8.89
N ILE A 154 11.24 14.59 -9.07
CA ILE A 154 10.75 15.02 -10.36
C ILE A 154 11.29 16.41 -10.73
N ASP A 155 11.68 17.17 -9.74
CA ASP A 155 12.29 18.50 -9.92
C ASP A 155 13.79 18.39 -10.38
#